data_1e12017616ecbca5577cfdf2a6bb618e
#
_entry.id   1e12017616ecbca5577cfdf2a6bb618e
#
_cell.length_a   1.000
_cell.length_b   1.000
_cell.length_c   1.000
_cell.angle_alpha   90.00
_cell.angle_beta   90.00
_cell.angle_gamma   90.00
#
_symmetry.space_group_name_H-M   'P 1'
#
loop_
_entity.id
_entity.type
_entity.pdbx_description
1 polymer ?
#
loop_
_entity_poly.entity_id
_entity_poly.type
_entity_poly.pdbx_seq_one_letter_code
_entity_poly.pdbx_strand_id
1 'polypeptide(L)'
;MNKVTFICWPKPFSDKTEYYPLQRNALLSWKKLDITEKIVVIGNESGNKEFCKEYDIIHEPEVGETNKFGTPLLKSILKQGYKYCNVGDSVCYINSDIILLKNYNDTVCSFLKSDLSQPTYLGIGQRYDWNSPEAINFDDLDWEINIEKKTILDGKLQSFCLIDYFLHKAHSYPVDELPTLAIGRLHWDRWLVGYGVRNFDTTVDFSNTVTAIHQETSYLLNNSKIDKDNHAKSEECITNCGIDIHYGMNINDSQYISKNVDGKIKFVVRPKHFVNSRVLIDGKWYDDSREDKSI
;
A
#
# COMPACT_ATOMS: atom_id res chain seq x y z
N MET A 1 12.74 -2.20 -20.01
CA MET A 1 11.38 -2.30 -19.44
C MET A 1 11.40 -1.52 -18.14
N ASN A 2 10.39 -0.68 -17.89
CA ASN A 2 10.29 -0.04 -16.58
C ASN A 2 9.97 -1.10 -15.52
N LYS A 3 10.75 -1.16 -14.48
CA LYS A 3 10.65 -2.15 -13.41
C LYS A 3 10.30 -1.47 -12.09
N VAL A 4 9.80 -2.23 -11.15
CA VAL A 4 9.37 -1.74 -9.82
C VAL A 4 10.10 -2.51 -8.73
N THR A 5 10.67 -1.78 -7.77
CA THR A 5 11.16 -2.35 -6.51
C THR A 5 10.04 -2.29 -5.48
N PHE A 6 9.64 -3.45 -4.95
CA PHE A 6 8.67 -3.54 -3.85
C PHE A 6 9.40 -3.44 -2.51
N ILE A 7 8.84 -2.65 -1.58
CA ILE A 7 9.37 -2.45 -0.23
C ILE A 7 8.26 -2.76 0.75
N CYS A 8 8.55 -3.61 1.75
CA CYS A 8 7.61 -3.90 2.82
C CYS A 8 8.32 -4.09 4.17
N TRP A 9 7.55 -3.95 5.24
CA TRP A 9 7.92 -4.30 6.59
C TRP A 9 6.92 -5.34 7.12
N PRO A 10 7.25 -6.64 7.07
CA PRO A 10 6.36 -7.71 7.48
C PRO A 10 6.37 -7.91 9.00
N LYS A 11 5.36 -8.61 9.48
CA LYS A 11 5.38 -9.27 10.81
C LYS A 11 6.30 -10.49 10.77
N PRO A 12 6.63 -11.13 11.92
CA PRO A 12 7.48 -12.32 11.93
C PRO A 12 7.02 -13.39 10.92
N PHE A 13 7.94 -13.92 10.14
CA PHE A 13 7.76 -15.08 9.26
C PHE A 13 7.94 -16.39 10.03
N SER A 14 7.26 -16.55 11.15
CA SER A 14 7.23 -17.81 11.87
C SER A 14 6.04 -18.65 11.38
N ASP A 15 6.29 -19.90 11.03
CA ASP A 15 5.27 -20.90 10.67
C ASP A 15 4.23 -21.14 11.78
N LYS A 16 4.53 -20.68 13.00
CA LYS A 16 3.64 -20.71 14.16
C LYS A 16 2.67 -19.53 14.22
N THR A 17 2.78 -18.58 13.29
CA THR A 17 1.91 -17.40 13.25
C THR A 17 0.91 -17.51 12.09
N GLU A 18 -0.28 -17.01 12.32
CA GLU A 18 -1.32 -16.87 11.28
C GLU A 18 -0.92 -15.95 10.12
N TYR A 19 0.10 -15.09 10.33
CA TYR A 19 0.60 -14.15 9.32
C TYR A 19 1.49 -14.82 8.28
N TYR A 20 2.09 -15.97 8.58
CA TYR A 20 3.02 -16.64 7.67
C TYR A 20 2.41 -16.91 6.28
N PRO A 21 1.26 -17.62 6.16
CA PRO A 21 0.68 -17.90 4.85
C PRO A 21 0.28 -16.62 4.10
N LEU A 22 -0.21 -15.60 4.82
CA LEU A 22 -0.65 -14.33 4.21
C LEU A 22 0.53 -13.58 3.60
N GLN A 23 1.60 -13.41 4.36
CA GLN A 23 2.82 -12.72 3.92
C GLN A 23 3.53 -13.50 2.81
N ARG A 24 3.61 -14.84 2.94
CA ARG A 24 4.16 -15.70 1.89
C ARG A 24 3.38 -15.52 0.58
N ASN A 25 2.06 -15.59 0.61
CA ASN A 25 1.21 -15.41 -0.56
C ASN A 25 1.44 -14.05 -1.22
N ALA A 26 1.48 -12.99 -0.42
CA ALA A 26 1.71 -11.63 -0.91
C ALA A 26 3.06 -11.50 -1.62
N LEU A 27 4.16 -11.82 -0.93
CA LEU A 27 5.51 -11.64 -1.48
C LEU A 27 5.74 -12.52 -2.72
N LEU A 28 5.22 -13.75 -2.73
CA LEU A 28 5.35 -14.62 -3.89
C LEU A 28 4.47 -14.16 -5.06
N SER A 29 3.31 -13.56 -4.81
CA SER A 29 2.51 -12.95 -5.87
C SER A 29 3.27 -11.81 -6.56
N TRP A 30 3.94 -10.94 -5.78
CA TRP A 30 4.76 -9.86 -6.36
C TRP A 30 5.95 -10.42 -7.16
N LYS A 31 6.55 -11.52 -6.69
CA LYS A 31 7.66 -12.17 -7.40
C LYS A 31 7.23 -12.73 -8.76
N LYS A 32 5.95 -13.07 -8.95
CA LYS A 32 5.40 -13.55 -10.22
C LYS A 32 5.10 -12.43 -11.24
N LEU A 33 5.12 -11.16 -10.83
CA LEU A 33 4.86 -10.04 -11.74
C LEU A 33 6.08 -9.74 -12.60
N ASP A 34 5.90 -9.66 -13.92
CA ASP A 34 6.98 -9.33 -14.87
C ASP A 34 7.62 -7.97 -14.60
N ILE A 35 6.87 -7.05 -13.96
CA ILE A 35 7.34 -5.70 -13.63
C ILE A 35 8.29 -5.69 -12.41
N THR A 36 8.37 -6.77 -11.65
CA THR A 36 9.20 -6.82 -10.44
C THR A 36 10.68 -6.79 -10.79
N GLU A 37 11.38 -5.79 -10.23
CA GLU A 37 12.85 -5.70 -10.25
C GLU A 37 13.43 -6.38 -9.03
N LYS A 38 12.96 -5.96 -7.85
CA LYS A 38 13.41 -6.42 -6.55
C LYS A 38 12.25 -6.43 -5.56
N ILE A 39 12.37 -7.26 -4.54
CA ILE A 39 11.55 -7.19 -3.33
C ILE A 39 12.52 -6.99 -2.18
N VAL A 40 12.28 -5.97 -1.35
CA VAL A 40 13.08 -5.62 -0.19
C VAL A 40 12.23 -5.78 1.06
N VAL A 41 12.57 -6.77 1.87
CA VAL A 41 11.97 -7.02 3.19
C VAL A 41 12.81 -6.31 4.23
N ILE A 42 12.20 -5.37 4.95
CA ILE A 42 12.86 -4.57 5.98
C ILE A 42 12.49 -5.10 7.35
N GLY A 43 13.47 -5.15 8.26
CA GLY A 43 13.28 -5.60 9.64
C GLY A 43 13.87 -6.99 9.90
N ASN A 44 14.19 -7.22 11.18
CA ASN A 44 14.86 -8.44 11.61
C ASN A 44 13.94 -9.30 12.51
N GLU A 45 12.64 -9.28 12.21
CA GLU A 45 11.67 -10.14 12.87
C GLU A 45 11.99 -11.62 12.58
N SER A 46 11.60 -12.48 13.53
CA SER A 46 11.88 -13.92 13.46
C SER A 46 11.41 -14.52 12.13
N GLY A 47 12.30 -15.22 11.44
CA GLY A 47 12.04 -15.90 10.16
C GLY A 47 12.23 -15.03 8.92
N ASN A 48 12.37 -13.71 9.04
CA ASN A 48 12.56 -12.83 7.86
C ASN A 48 13.79 -13.22 7.05
N LYS A 49 14.92 -13.46 7.69
CA LYS A 49 16.18 -13.81 7.06
C LYS A 49 16.09 -15.14 6.31
N GLU A 50 15.53 -16.16 6.96
CA GLU A 50 15.34 -17.50 6.41
C GLU A 50 14.42 -17.47 5.20
N PHE A 51 13.27 -16.82 5.33
CA PHE A 51 12.30 -16.64 4.25
C PHE A 51 12.92 -15.91 3.04
N CYS A 52 13.60 -14.80 3.27
CA CYS A 52 14.23 -14.04 2.19
C CYS A 52 15.30 -14.86 1.48
N LYS A 53 16.09 -15.65 2.22
CA LYS A 53 17.09 -16.56 1.63
C LYS A 53 16.45 -17.68 0.81
N GLU A 54 15.37 -18.28 1.30
CA GLU A 54 14.66 -19.37 0.61
C GLU A 54 14.08 -18.91 -0.73
N TYR A 55 13.52 -17.70 -0.76
CA TYR A 55 12.83 -17.18 -1.95
C TYR A 55 13.65 -16.18 -2.77
N ASP A 56 14.96 -16.02 -2.49
CA ASP A 56 15.83 -15.07 -3.19
C ASP A 56 15.22 -13.65 -3.22
N ILE A 57 14.96 -13.15 -2.01
CA ILE A 57 14.42 -11.82 -1.72
C ILE A 57 15.47 -11.03 -0.93
N ILE A 58 15.57 -9.73 -1.15
CA ILE A 58 16.52 -8.88 -0.43
C ILE A 58 16.05 -8.70 1.01
N HIS A 59 16.92 -8.96 1.98
CA HIS A 59 16.68 -8.73 3.39
C HIS A 59 17.51 -7.53 3.88
N GLU A 60 16.83 -6.47 4.32
CA GLU A 60 17.42 -5.34 5.04
C GLU A 60 17.04 -5.45 6.52
N PRO A 61 17.94 -5.90 7.40
CA PRO A 61 17.61 -6.15 8.80
C PRO A 61 17.38 -4.88 9.62
N GLU A 62 17.89 -3.72 9.14
CA GLU A 62 17.83 -2.47 9.86
C GLU A 62 16.53 -1.73 9.57
N VAL A 63 15.73 -1.47 10.60
CA VAL A 63 14.50 -0.67 10.47
C VAL A 63 14.76 0.84 10.61
N GLY A 64 15.94 1.23 11.12
CA GLY A 64 16.27 2.64 11.40
C GLY A 64 15.58 3.16 12.68
N GLU A 65 14.99 4.35 12.59
CA GLU A 65 14.33 4.99 13.75
C GLU A 65 13.01 4.30 14.10
N THR A 66 12.76 4.14 15.40
CA THR A 66 11.51 3.67 15.99
C THR A 66 10.96 4.71 16.96
N ASN A 67 9.68 4.63 17.28
CA ASN A 67 9.12 5.41 18.37
C ASN A 67 9.43 4.77 19.73
N LYS A 68 8.93 5.38 20.83
CA LYS A 68 9.13 4.88 22.19
C LYS A 68 8.55 3.49 22.47
N PHE A 69 7.70 2.98 21.60
CA PHE A 69 7.12 1.63 21.70
C PHE A 69 7.85 0.59 20.85
N GLY A 70 8.91 1.00 20.15
CA GLY A 70 9.65 0.13 19.24
C GLY A 70 9.00 -0.03 17.85
N THR A 71 7.92 0.70 17.55
CA THR A 71 7.30 0.68 16.22
C THR A 71 8.13 1.50 15.25
N PRO A 72 8.54 0.96 14.09
CA PRO A 72 9.29 1.69 13.08
C PRO A 72 8.52 2.92 12.57
N LEU A 73 9.28 3.96 12.24
CA LEU A 73 8.72 5.15 11.59
C LEU A 73 8.69 4.97 10.07
N LEU A 74 7.63 5.46 9.44
CA LEU A 74 7.45 5.41 7.99
C LEU A 74 8.66 5.95 7.24
N LYS A 75 9.19 7.11 7.68
CA LYS A 75 10.40 7.74 7.09
C LYS A 75 11.59 6.79 7.09
N SER A 76 11.76 6.01 8.16
CA SER A 76 12.88 5.08 8.30
C SER A 76 12.73 3.89 7.38
N ILE A 77 11.53 3.31 7.26
CA ILE A 77 11.27 2.19 6.34
C ILE A 77 11.50 2.63 4.88
N LEU A 78 11.01 3.79 4.48
CA LEU A 78 11.27 4.32 3.14
C LEU A 78 12.77 4.58 2.91
N LYS A 79 13.46 5.16 3.89
CA LYS A 79 14.91 5.43 3.82
C LYS A 79 15.72 4.15 3.66
N GLN A 80 15.39 3.09 4.39
CA GLN A 80 16.06 1.80 4.27
C GLN A 80 15.78 1.17 2.90
N GLY A 81 14.53 1.18 2.43
CA GLY A 81 14.17 0.64 1.11
C GLY A 81 14.85 1.37 -0.04
N TYR A 82 14.97 2.69 0.04
CA TYR A 82 15.61 3.50 -1.01
C TYR A 82 17.10 3.24 -1.18
N LYS A 83 17.79 2.61 -0.22
CA LYS A 83 19.19 2.15 -0.40
C LYS A 83 19.36 1.18 -1.58
N TYR A 84 18.28 0.50 -1.96
CA TYR A 84 18.27 -0.51 -3.01
C TYR A 84 17.79 0.03 -4.36
N CYS A 85 17.56 1.34 -4.45
CA CYS A 85 17.01 2.02 -5.62
C CYS A 85 17.88 3.20 -6.03
N ASN A 86 17.95 3.46 -7.34
CA ASN A 86 18.51 4.71 -7.84
C ASN A 86 17.44 5.82 -7.78
N VAL A 87 17.90 7.07 -7.84
CA VAL A 87 17.00 8.22 -7.95
C VAL A 87 16.17 8.08 -9.22
N GLY A 88 14.85 8.16 -9.10
CA GLY A 88 13.92 8.06 -10.22
C GLY A 88 13.50 6.64 -10.61
N ASP A 89 14.05 5.59 -9.97
CA ASP A 89 13.49 4.24 -10.10
C ASP A 89 12.05 4.20 -9.59
N SER A 90 11.24 3.30 -10.12
CA SER A 90 9.88 3.08 -9.61
C SER A 90 9.90 2.19 -8.38
N VAL A 91 9.24 2.63 -7.32
CA VAL A 91 9.13 1.94 -6.05
C VAL A 91 7.67 1.77 -5.67
N CYS A 92 7.31 0.61 -5.14
CA CYS A 92 6.02 0.39 -4.51
C CYS A 92 6.24 0.04 -3.03
N TYR A 93 5.94 0.99 -2.12
CA TYR A 93 5.74 0.62 -0.73
C TYR A 93 4.37 -0.08 -0.60
N ILE A 94 4.35 -1.25 0.04
CA ILE A 94 3.15 -2.09 0.10
C ILE A 94 3.10 -2.90 1.40
N ASN A 95 1.90 -3.06 1.96
CA ASN A 95 1.70 -3.93 3.12
C ASN A 95 1.94 -5.39 2.75
N SER A 96 2.58 -6.13 3.64
CA SER A 96 3.09 -7.49 3.37
C SER A 96 2.02 -8.59 3.29
N ASP A 97 0.75 -8.26 3.38
CA ASP A 97 -0.42 -9.15 3.28
C ASP A 97 -1.29 -8.87 2.03
N ILE A 98 -0.83 -8.01 1.14
CA ILE A 98 -1.54 -7.66 -0.10
C ILE A 98 -1.09 -8.53 -1.27
N ILE A 99 -1.97 -9.37 -1.81
CA ILE A 99 -1.74 -10.07 -3.06
C ILE A 99 -1.97 -9.10 -4.22
N LEU A 100 -1.04 -9.10 -5.17
CA LEU A 100 -1.18 -8.39 -6.45
C LEU A 100 -1.26 -9.40 -7.59
N LEU A 101 -2.11 -9.11 -8.57
CA LEU A 101 -2.37 -9.96 -9.73
C LEU A 101 -1.79 -9.33 -11.00
N LYS A 102 -1.85 -10.07 -12.11
CA LYS A 102 -1.38 -9.62 -13.42
C LYS A 102 -1.98 -8.28 -13.86
N ASN A 103 -3.20 -7.99 -13.45
CA ASN A 103 -3.84 -6.70 -13.76
C ASN A 103 -3.11 -5.49 -13.12
N TYR A 104 -2.42 -5.67 -11.98
CA TYR A 104 -1.50 -4.67 -11.45
C TYR A 104 -0.31 -4.48 -12.40
N ASN A 105 0.32 -5.59 -12.83
CA ASN A 105 1.42 -5.55 -13.80
C ASN A 105 1.03 -4.77 -15.06
N ASP A 106 -0.12 -5.10 -15.66
CA ASP A 106 -0.58 -4.51 -16.90
C ASP A 106 -0.92 -3.01 -16.73
N THR A 107 -1.53 -2.64 -15.61
CA THR A 107 -1.86 -1.25 -15.28
C THR A 107 -0.61 -0.42 -15.08
N VAL A 108 0.32 -0.90 -14.26
CA VAL A 108 1.56 -0.17 -13.96
C VAL A 108 2.46 -0.09 -15.19
N CYS A 109 2.58 -1.16 -15.99
CA CYS A 109 3.30 -1.11 -17.27
C CYS A 109 2.73 -0.05 -18.22
N SER A 110 1.40 0.04 -18.30
CA SER A 110 0.72 1.07 -19.14
C SER A 110 0.96 2.48 -18.58
N PHE A 111 0.90 2.64 -17.26
CA PHE A 111 1.15 3.91 -16.59
C PHE A 111 2.59 4.39 -16.80
N LEU A 112 3.57 3.53 -16.55
CA LEU A 112 4.99 3.89 -16.66
C LEU A 112 5.46 4.18 -18.11
N LYS A 113 4.65 3.81 -19.11
CA LYS A 113 4.86 4.18 -20.52
C LYS A 113 4.17 5.48 -20.92
N SER A 114 3.30 6.03 -20.07
CA SER A 114 2.58 7.27 -20.32
C SER A 114 3.38 8.49 -19.86
N ASP A 115 3.05 9.67 -20.41
CA ASP A 115 3.64 10.95 -19.98
C ASP A 115 3.30 11.30 -18.53
N LEU A 116 2.25 10.70 -17.97
CA LEU A 116 1.83 10.89 -16.57
C LEU A 116 2.83 10.32 -15.54
N SER A 117 3.77 9.49 -15.96
CA SER A 117 4.80 8.92 -15.08
C SER A 117 6.03 9.82 -14.87
N GLN A 118 5.96 11.09 -15.28
CA GLN A 118 7.05 12.07 -15.19
C GLN A 118 6.57 13.40 -14.62
N PRO A 119 7.44 14.14 -13.89
CA PRO A 119 8.68 13.67 -13.24
C PRO A 119 8.43 12.93 -11.92
N THR A 120 7.35 13.27 -11.17
CA THR A 120 6.96 12.63 -9.91
C THR A 120 5.51 12.16 -9.95
N TYR A 121 5.23 11.05 -9.30
CA TYR A 121 3.87 10.50 -9.30
C TYR A 121 3.57 9.68 -8.06
N LEU A 122 2.27 9.49 -7.79
CA LEU A 122 1.71 8.54 -6.84
C LEU A 122 0.61 7.72 -7.52
N GLY A 123 0.78 6.40 -7.57
CA GLY A 123 -0.22 5.43 -7.99
C GLY A 123 -0.73 4.65 -6.78
N ILE A 124 -2.03 4.67 -6.54
CA ILE A 124 -2.71 4.02 -5.41
C ILE A 124 -4.01 3.40 -5.88
N GLY A 125 -4.67 2.61 -5.03
CA GLY A 125 -6.01 2.09 -5.34
C GLY A 125 -6.64 1.37 -4.16
N GLN A 126 -7.94 1.06 -4.31
CA GLN A 126 -8.71 0.30 -3.35
C GLN A 126 -8.23 -1.15 -3.29
N ARG A 127 -8.59 -1.81 -2.20
CA ARG A 127 -8.37 -3.23 -2.00
C ARG A 127 -9.68 -3.97 -1.79
N TYR A 128 -9.66 -5.26 -2.06
CA TYR A 128 -10.66 -6.20 -1.59
C TYR A 128 -10.18 -6.84 -0.30
N ASP A 129 -10.99 -6.85 0.74
CA ASP A 129 -10.77 -7.73 1.89
C ASP A 129 -11.36 -9.10 1.54
N TRP A 130 -10.55 -10.14 1.61
CA TRP A 130 -10.93 -11.50 1.31
C TRP A 130 -10.33 -12.49 2.30
N ASN A 131 -11.17 -13.38 2.80
CA ASN A 131 -10.72 -14.44 3.70
C ASN A 131 -9.95 -15.50 2.90
N SER A 132 -8.62 -15.42 2.96
CA SER A 132 -7.71 -16.36 2.28
C SER A 132 -7.08 -17.29 3.32
N PRO A 133 -7.62 -18.50 3.52
CA PRO A 133 -7.22 -19.34 4.63
C PRO A 133 -5.91 -20.10 4.42
N GLU A 134 -5.38 -20.21 3.19
CA GLU A 134 -4.34 -21.19 2.87
C GLU A 134 -3.21 -20.64 2.02
N ALA A 135 -2.07 -21.36 2.04
CA ALA A 135 -0.94 -21.07 1.17
C ALA A 135 -1.33 -21.31 -0.29
N ILE A 136 -1.12 -20.29 -1.12
CA ILE A 136 -1.37 -20.37 -2.56
C ILE A 136 -0.33 -21.29 -3.20
N ASN A 137 -0.81 -22.20 -4.05
CA ASN A 137 0.05 -22.97 -4.94
C ASN A 137 0.35 -22.17 -6.21
N PHE A 138 1.51 -21.52 -6.27
CA PHE A 138 1.95 -20.71 -7.42
C PHE A 138 2.45 -21.55 -8.61
N ASP A 139 2.50 -22.87 -8.51
CA ASP A 139 2.78 -23.78 -9.61
C ASP A 139 1.51 -24.19 -10.37
N ASP A 140 0.34 -23.94 -9.81
CA ASP A 140 -0.92 -24.02 -10.53
C ASP A 140 -1.01 -22.87 -11.54
N LEU A 141 -1.17 -23.20 -12.82
CA LEU A 141 -1.22 -22.20 -13.91
C LEU A 141 -2.46 -21.29 -13.80
N ASP A 142 -3.50 -21.75 -13.15
CA ASP A 142 -4.78 -21.04 -12.99
C ASP A 142 -4.90 -20.33 -11.63
N TRP A 143 -3.85 -20.33 -10.79
CA TRP A 143 -3.89 -19.77 -9.44
C TRP A 143 -4.45 -18.36 -9.42
N GLU A 144 -4.01 -17.52 -10.33
CA GLU A 144 -4.36 -16.11 -10.40
C GLU A 144 -5.84 -15.91 -10.76
N ILE A 145 -6.30 -16.58 -11.82
CA ILE A 145 -7.70 -16.54 -12.27
C ILE A 145 -8.62 -17.06 -11.17
N ASN A 146 -8.22 -18.13 -10.48
CA ASN A 146 -9.01 -18.75 -9.42
C ASN A 146 -9.15 -17.81 -8.21
N ILE A 147 -8.06 -17.12 -7.82
CA ILE A 147 -8.07 -16.18 -6.70
C ILE A 147 -8.87 -14.92 -7.06
N GLU A 148 -8.68 -14.37 -8.25
CA GLU A 148 -9.42 -13.18 -8.69
C GLU A 148 -10.93 -13.45 -8.69
N LYS A 149 -11.37 -14.57 -9.27
CA LYS A 149 -12.79 -14.96 -9.28
C LYS A 149 -13.36 -15.12 -7.88
N LYS A 150 -12.66 -15.81 -6.97
CA LYS A 150 -13.09 -15.97 -5.58
C LYS A 150 -13.15 -14.63 -4.86
N THR A 151 -12.15 -13.79 -5.04
CA THR A 151 -12.11 -12.46 -4.43
C THR A 151 -13.27 -11.57 -4.88
N ILE A 152 -13.59 -11.56 -6.17
CA ILE A 152 -14.72 -10.78 -6.70
C ILE A 152 -16.05 -11.33 -6.22
N LEU A 153 -16.18 -12.66 -6.06
CA LEU A 153 -17.41 -13.32 -5.63
C LEU A 153 -17.66 -13.16 -4.12
N ASP A 154 -16.65 -13.42 -3.31
CA ASP A 154 -16.77 -13.59 -1.85
C ASP A 154 -16.10 -12.45 -1.07
N GLY A 155 -15.25 -11.67 -1.70
CA GLY A 155 -14.51 -10.55 -1.09
C GLY A 155 -15.36 -9.29 -1.03
N LYS A 156 -14.90 -8.34 -0.21
CA LYS A 156 -15.54 -7.03 -0.04
C LYS A 156 -14.62 -5.92 -0.50
N LEU A 157 -15.01 -5.20 -1.56
CA LEU A 157 -14.32 -3.97 -1.95
C LEU A 157 -14.40 -2.94 -0.82
N GLN A 158 -13.25 -2.45 -0.39
CA GLN A 158 -13.14 -1.53 0.74
C GLN A 158 -13.27 -0.06 0.32
N SER A 159 -13.40 0.80 1.32
CA SER A 159 -13.54 2.24 1.12
C SER A 159 -12.24 2.86 0.56
N PHE A 160 -12.36 4.04 -0.03
CA PHE A 160 -11.23 4.82 -0.55
C PHE A 160 -10.21 5.28 0.51
N CYS A 161 -10.50 5.08 1.79
CA CYS A 161 -9.60 5.41 2.90
C CYS A 161 -8.68 4.26 3.32
N LEU A 162 -8.88 3.04 2.79
CA LEU A 162 -8.05 1.87 3.09
C LEU A 162 -7.08 1.63 1.95
N ILE A 163 -5.82 2.05 2.14
CA ILE A 163 -4.81 2.13 1.10
C ILE A 163 -3.58 1.38 1.58
N ASP A 164 -3.15 0.37 0.81
CA ASP A 164 -2.09 -0.52 1.23
C ASP A 164 -0.92 -0.62 0.26
N TYR A 165 -0.97 0.04 -0.90
CA TYR A 165 0.13 0.12 -1.84
C TYR A 165 0.28 1.53 -2.41
N PHE A 166 1.54 1.96 -2.56
CA PHE A 166 1.94 3.32 -2.94
C PHE A 166 3.05 3.24 -3.97
N LEU A 167 2.69 3.29 -5.24
CA LEU A 167 3.65 3.33 -6.34
C LEU A 167 4.14 4.77 -6.54
N HIS A 168 5.44 5.00 -6.45
CA HIS A 168 6.05 6.32 -6.60
C HIS A 168 7.48 6.22 -7.12
N LYS A 169 8.12 7.34 -7.41
CA LYS A 169 9.55 7.36 -7.69
C LYS A 169 10.38 7.31 -6.42
N ALA A 170 11.43 6.51 -6.43
CA ALA A 170 12.40 6.48 -5.34
C ALA A 170 12.93 7.89 -5.06
N HIS A 171 13.05 8.22 -3.79
CA HIS A 171 13.48 9.52 -3.27
C HIS A 171 12.55 10.71 -3.57
N SER A 172 11.31 10.47 -4.06
CA SER A 172 10.33 11.55 -4.23
C SER A 172 9.72 12.02 -2.90
N TYR A 173 9.63 11.13 -1.90
CA TYR A 173 9.31 11.54 -0.54
C TYR A 173 10.59 12.02 0.17
N PRO A 174 10.59 13.23 0.79
CA PRO A 174 11.74 13.78 1.51
C PRO A 174 11.87 13.11 2.88
N VAL A 175 12.42 11.89 2.92
CA VAL A 175 12.42 11.02 4.11
C VAL A 175 12.95 11.64 5.37
N ASP A 176 13.90 12.59 5.26
CA ASP A 176 14.47 13.27 6.41
C ASP A 176 13.54 14.36 6.99
N GLU A 177 12.53 14.82 6.21
CA GLU A 177 11.55 15.84 6.60
C GLU A 177 10.19 15.25 6.96
N LEU A 178 9.99 13.95 6.71
CA LEU A 178 8.73 13.28 7.04
C LEU A 178 8.47 13.29 8.54
N PRO A 179 7.22 13.50 8.96
CA PRO A 179 6.86 13.47 10.38
C PRO A 179 7.02 12.07 10.98
N THR A 180 6.99 11.98 12.29
CA THR A 180 7.20 10.75 13.06
C THR A 180 5.98 9.84 13.05
N LEU A 181 5.52 9.46 11.87
CA LEU A 181 4.38 8.56 11.68
C LEU A 181 4.79 7.12 11.96
N ALA A 182 4.12 6.48 12.92
CA ALA A 182 4.31 5.08 13.24
C ALA A 182 3.63 4.21 12.17
N ILE A 183 4.40 3.31 11.55
CA ILE A 183 3.89 2.43 10.51
C ILE A 183 2.97 1.34 11.09
N GLY A 184 1.99 0.87 10.32
CA GLY A 184 1.00 -0.10 10.81
C GLY A 184 0.06 0.46 11.89
N ARG A 185 0.00 1.78 12.06
CA ARG A 185 -0.94 2.52 12.87
C ARG A 185 -1.85 3.35 11.97
N LEU A 186 -2.99 3.85 12.49
CA LEU A 186 -3.92 4.62 11.66
C LEU A 186 -3.28 5.88 11.07
N HIS A 187 -3.75 6.31 9.91
CA HIS A 187 -3.50 7.60 9.27
C HIS A 187 -2.15 7.84 8.59
N TRP A 188 -1.13 7.00 8.73
CA TRP A 188 0.14 7.15 8.02
C TRP A 188 -0.02 7.07 6.49
N ASP A 189 -0.91 6.20 6.04
CA ASP A 189 -1.32 5.98 4.66
C ASP A 189 -1.98 7.22 4.05
N ARG A 190 -2.94 7.78 4.74
CA ARG A 190 -3.64 9.00 4.34
C ARG A 190 -2.70 10.20 4.25
N TRP A 191 -1.73 10.27 5.16
CA TRP A 191 -0.71 11.31 5.13
C TRP A 191 0.16 11.21 3.87
N LEU A 192 0.59 9.99 3.49
CA LEU A 192 1.35 9.76 2.23
C LEU A 192 0.55 10.22 1.01
N VAL A 193 -0.73 9.88 0.95
CA VAL A 193 -1.60 10.35 -0.14
C VAL A 193 -1.69 11.87 -0.15
N GLY A 194 -1.93 12.48 1.00
CA GLY A 194 -2.01 13.92 1.14
C GLY A 194 -0.74 14.65 0.73
N TYR A 195 0.43 14.07 1.03
CA TYR A 195 1.70 14.59 0.53
C TYR A 195 1.80 14.49 -0.99
N GLY A 196 1.51 13.31 -1.55
CA GLY A 196 1.58 13.08 -3.00
C GLY A 196 0.63 13.99 -3.78
N VAL A 197 -0.62 14.14 -3.33
CA VAL A 197 -1.62 15.01 -3.99
C VAL A 197 -1.17 16.49 -4.03
N ARG A 198 -0.42 16.96 -3.01
CA ARG A 198 0.02 18.36 -2.93
C ARG A 198 1.36 18.63 -3.60
N ASN A 199 2.23 17.62 -3.72
CA ASN A 199 3.63 17.85 -4.06
C ASN A 199 4.10 17.09 -5.30
N PHE A 200 3.38 16.06 -5.77
CA PHE A 200 3.74 15.32 -6.97
C PHE A 200 2.98 15.86 -8.19
N ASP A 201 3.59 15.71 -9.35
CA ASP A 201 3.01 16.18 -10.61
C ASP A 201 1.76 15.39 -11.00
N THR A 202 1.72 14.10 -10.63
CA THR A 202 0.62 13.20 -11.00
C THR A 202 0.21 12.30 -9.85
N THR A 203 -1.10 12.20 -9.62
CA THR A 203 -1.68 11.19 -8.73
C THR A 203 -2.75 10.41 -9.47
N VAL A 204 -2.70 9.07 -9.38
CA VAL A 204 -3.58 8.17 -10.14
C VAL A 204 -4.20 7.12 -9.25
N ASP A 205 -5.50 6.98 -9.37
CA ASP A 205 -6.27 5.89 -8.79
C ASP A 205 -6.34 4.72 -9.77
N PHE A 206 -5.80 3.57 -9.37
CA PHE A 206 -5.79 2.33 -10.14
C PHE A 206 -6.97 1.40 -9.82
N SER A 207 -7.89 1.79 -8.94
CA SER A 207 -8.95 0.90 -8.43
C SER A 207 -9.81 0.24 -9.51
N ASN A 208 -10.00 0.90 -10.68
CA ASN A 208 -10.83 0.33 -11.75
C ASN A 208 -10.11 -0.70 -12.63
N THR A 209 -8.80 -0.87 -12.48
CA THR A 209 -7.98 -1.75 -13.33
C THR A 209 -7.06 -2.67 -12.53
N VAL A 210 -7.01 -2.51 -11.21
CA VAL A 210 -6.20 -3.33 -10.31
C VAL A 210 -7.08 -4.00 -9.28
N THR A 211 -6.93 -5.31 -9.12
CA THR A 211 -7.49 -6.10 -8.03
C THR A 211 -6.38 -6.34 -7.00
N ALA A 212 -6.28 -5.46 -6.01
CA ALA A 212 -5.41 -5.67 -4.85
C ALA A 212 -6.20 -6.40 -3.77
N ILE A 213 -5.62 -7.44 -3.15
CA ILE A 213 -6.33 -8.32 -2.24
C ILE A 213 -5.65 -8.32 -0.88
N HIS A 214 -6.33 -7.75 0.11
CA HIS A 214 -5.93 -7.84 1.51
C HIS A 214 -6.47 -9.14 2.10
N GLN A 215 -5.55 -9.95 2.62
CA GLN A 215 -5.88 -11.27 3.13
C GLN A 215 -6.30 -11.19 4.60
N GLU A 216 -7.48 -11.70 4.91
CA GLU A 216 -7.98 -11.84 6.27
C GLU A 216 -8.07 -13.31 6.65
N THR A 217 -7.91 -13.62 7.92
CA THR A 217 -8.21 -14.94 8.47
C THR A 217 -9.43 -14.89 9.37
N SER A 218 -10.13 -16.02 9.52
CA SER A 218 -11.27 -16.13 10.44
C SER A 218 -10.89 -15.79 11.88
N TYR A 219 -9.65 -16.05 12.29
CA TYR A 219 -9.12 -15.66 13.59
C TYR A 219 -9.03 -14.13 13.74
N LEU A 220 -8.48 -13.45 12.74
CA LEU A 220 -8.40 -11.99 12.72
C LEU A 220 -9.80 -11.35 12.70
N LEU A 221 -10.74 -11.92 11.96
CA LEU A 221 -12.13 -11.45 11.92
C LEU A 221 -12.85 -11.59 13.26
N ASN A 222 -12.66 -12.71 13.96
CA ASN A 222 -13.32 -12.99 15.24
C ASN A 222 -12.76 -12.17 16.41
N ASN A 223 -11.45 -11.87 16.39
CA ASN A 223 -10.78 -11.08 17.42
C ASN A 223 -10.72 -9.57 17.10
N SER A 224 -11.07 -9.18 15.87
CA SER A 224 -10.84 -7.82 15.36
C SER A 224 -11.63 -6.71 16.05
N LYS A 225 -12.78 -7.01 16.66
CA LYS A 225 -13.64 -5.95 17.22
C LYS A 225 -13.06 -5.33 18.49
N ILE A 226 -12.57 -6.15 19.41
CA ILE A 226 -11.96 -5.68 20.67
C ILE A 226 -10.58 -5.07 20.37
N ASP A 227 -9.82 -5.67 19.46
CA ASP A 227 -8.49 -5.19 19.10
C ASP A 227 -8.54 -3.92 18.24
N LYS A 228 -9.51 -3.76 17.35
CA LYS A 228 -9.69 -2.52 16.57
C LYS A 228 -9.99 -1.31 17.45
N ASP A 229 -10.84 -1.47 18.45
CA ASP A 229 -11.15 -0.37 19.39
C ASP A 229 -9.94 -0.01 20.27
N ASN A 230 -9.20 -0.99 20.75
CA ASN A 230 -7.98 -0.78 21.54
C ASN A 230 -6.86 -0.20 20.67
N HIS A 231 -6.72 -0.68 19.43
CA HIS A 231 -5.75 -0.18 18.49
C HIS A 231 -6.01 1.30 18.14
N ALA A 232 -7.26 1.65 17.79
CA ALA A 232 -7.63 3.03 17.46
C ALA A 232 -7.43 4.00 18.63
N LYS A 233 -7.52 3.52 19.87
CA LYS A 233 -7.29 4.30 21.10
C LYS A 233 -5.83 4.29 21.56
N SER A 234 -4.94 3.58 20.88
CA SER A 234 -3.54 3.56 21.24
C SER A 234 -2.91 4.95 21.09
N GLU A 235 -1.93 5.25 21.95
CA GLU A 235 -1.19 6.52 21.89
C GLU A 235 -0.55 6.75 20.50
N GLU A 236 -0.09 5.69 19.86
CA GLU A 236 0.51 5.76 18.53
C GLU A 236 -0.49 6.18 17.45
N CYS A 237 -1.70 5.61 17.47
CA CYS A 237 -2.76 5.98 16.52
C CYS A 237 -3.24 7.41 16.77
N ILE A 238 -3.38 7.83 18.03
CA ILE A 238 -3.73 9.20 18.39
C ILE A 238 -2.67 10.18 17.92
N THR A 239 -1.39 9.84 18.08
CA THR A 239 -0.27 10.66 17.60
C THR A 239 -0.29 10.81 16.09
N ASN A 240 -0.42 9.69 15.35
CA ASN A 240 -0.53 9.73 13.88
C ASN A 240 -1.74 10.55 13.42
N CYS A 241 -2.89 10.39 14.09
CA CYS A 241 -4.10 11.16 13.80
C CYS A 241 -3.87 12.66 13.98
N GLY A 242 -3.21 13.08 15.06
CA GLY A 242 -2.86 14.49 15.29
C GLY A 242 -1.95 15.07 14.22
N ILE A 243 -1.03 14.27 13.66
CA ILE A 243 -0.17 14.65 12.54
C ILE A 243 -0.96 14.75 11.23
N ASP A 244 -1.87 13.81 10.99
CA ASP A 244 -2.63 13.69 9.74
C ASP A 244 -3.78 14.69 9.59
N ILE A 245 -4.32 15.21 10.69
CA ILE A 245 -5.61 15.94 10.78
C ILE A 245 -5.79 17.05 9.74
N HIS A 246 -4.69 17.69 9.31
CA HIS A 246 -4.70 18.75 8.31
C HIS A 246 -4.10 18.33 6.98
N TYR A 247 -3.65 17.09 6.85
CA TYR A 247 -2.86 16.65 5.72
C TYR A 247 -3.43 15.43 5.00
N GLY A 248 -4.16 14.59 5.72
CA GLY A 248 -4.65 13.30 5.20
C GLY A 248 -5.63 13.47 4.06
N MET A 249 -5.41 12.67 3.04
CA MET A 249 -6.27 12.53 1.87
C MET A 249 -6.54 11.05 1.59
N ASN A 250 -7.36 10.77 0.60
CA ASN A 250 -7.71 9.41 0.22
C ASN A 250 -7.63 9.21 -1.31
N ILE A 251 -7.96 8.03 -1.79
CA ILE A 251 -7.88 7.68 -3.22
C ILE A 251 -8.70 8.63 -4.10
N ASN A 252 -9.83 9.15 -3.61
CA ASN A 252 -10.68 10.07 -4.38
C ASN A 252 -10.04 11.44 -4.63
N ASP A 253 -9.01 11.79 -3.87
CA ASP A 253 -8.26 13.04 -4.07
C ASP A 253 -7.24 12.94 -5.24
N SER A 254 -7.11 11.76 -5.88
CA SER A 254 -6.23 11.57 -7.04
C SER A 254 -6.73 12.35 -8.25
N GLN A 255 -5.81 12.91 -9.04
CA GLN A 255 -6.09 13.71 -10.24
C GLN A 255 -6.64 12.87 -11.40
N TYR A 256 -6.16 11.64 -11.53
CA TYR A 256 -6.51 10.71 -12.61
C TYR A 256 -7.11 9.42 -12.08
N ILE A 257 -7.87 8.76 -12.93
CA ILE A 257 -8.37 7.39 -12.71
C ILE A 257 -7.99 6.51 -13.88
N SER A 258 -7.61 5.27 -13.59
CA SER A 258 -7.40 4.25 -14.62
C SER A 258 -8.74 3.70 -15.11
N LYS A 259 -8.85 3.38 -16.41
CA LYS A 259 -10.03 2.73 -17.01
C LYS A 259 -9.61 1.76 -18.09
N ASN A 260 -10.32 0.66 -18.22
CA ASN A 260 -10.23 -0.19 -19.39
C ASN A 260 -11.18 0.38 -20.49
N VAL A 261 -10.62 0.77 -21.61
CA VAL A 261 -11.35 1.30 -22.78
C VAL A 261 -10.93 0.49 -23.99
N ASP A 262 -11.84 -0.32 -24.52
CA ASP A 262 -11.61 -1.20 -25.68
C ASP A 262 -10.37 -2.12 -25.50
N GLY A 263 -10.25 -2.73 -24.32
CA GLY A 263 -9.15 -3.62 -23.97
C GLY A 263 -7.80 -2.94 -23.69
N LYS A 264 -7.78 -1.60 -23.68
CA LYS A 264 -6.58 -0.80 -23.35
C LYS A 264 -6.78 -0.03 -22.06
N ILE A 265 -5.75 -0.03 -21.21
CA ILE A 265 -5.74 0.78 -20.00
C ILE A 265 -5.42 2.22 -20.36
N LYS A 266 -6.34 3.12 -20.01
CA LYS A 266 -6.20 4.57 -20.18
C LYS A 266 -6.30 5.27 -18.84
N PHE A 267 -5.66 6.42 -18.73
CA PHE A 267 -5.70 7.29 -17.55
C PHE A 267 -6.44 8.57 -17.94
N VAL A 268 -7.56 8.80 -17.28
CA VAL A 268 -8.43 9.93 -17.57
C VAL A 268 -8.50 10.85 -16.35
N VAL A 269 -8.64 12.14 -16.59
CA VAL A 269 -8.82 13.11 -15.51
C VAL A 269 -10.05 12.70 -14.69
N ARG A 270 -9.90 12.67 -13.38
CA ARG A 270 -11.02 12.38 -12.47
C ARG A 270 -12.05 13.49 -12.61
N PRO A 271 -13.31 13.16 -12.88
CA PRO A 271 -14.37 14.15 -12.78
C PRO A 271 -14.38 14.73 -11.37
N LYS A 272 -14.44 16.06 -11.27
CA LYS A 272 -14.53 16.72 -9.96
C LYS A 272 -15.77 16.22 -9.24
N HIS A 273 -15.55 15.50 -8.16
CA HIS A 273 -16.60 15.17 -7.19
C HIS A 273 -16.29 15.91 -5.91
N PHE A 274 -17.27 16.67 -5.41
CA PHE A 274 -17.22 17.17 -4.04
C PHE A 274 -17.25 15.93 -3.13
N VAL A 275 -16.09 15.52 -2.64
CA VAL A 275 -16.02 14.50 -1.62
C VAL A 275 -16.14 15.23 -0.28
N ASN A 276 -17.26 15.02 0.39
CA ASN A 276 -17.39 15.34 1.80
C ASN A 276 -16.47 14.39 2.57
N SER A 277 -15.20 14.73 2.69
CA SER A 277 -14.30 14.04 3.59
C SER A 277 -14.65 14.50 4.99
N ARG A 278 -15.02 13.57 5.86
CA ARG A 278 -15.20 13.84 7.26
C ARG A 278 -13.87 13.73 7.97
N VAL A 279 -13.50 14.76 8.71
CA VAL A 279 -12.30 14.78 9.54
C VAL A 279 -12.71 14.66 11.00
N LEU A 280 -12.07 13.78 11.76
CA LEU A 280 -12.31 13.62 13.20
C LEU A 280 -11.36 14.55 13.96
N ILE A 281 -11.89 15.57 14.62
CA ILE A 281 -11.15 16.50 15.48
C ILE A 281 -11.75 16.42 16.89
N ASP A 282 -10.92 16.15 17.89
CA ASP A 282 -11.33 16.07 19.31
C ASP A 282 -12.59 15.20 19.53
N GLY A 283 -12.64 14.05 18.84
CA GLY A 283 -13.76 13.12 18.95
C GLY A 283 -15.06 13.57 18.24
N LYS A 284 -15.02 14.65 17.44
CA LYS A 284 -16.15 15.12 16.62
C LYS A 284 -15.82 15.05 15.14
N TRP A 285 -16.82 14.63 14.35
CA TRP A 285 -16.72 14.59 12.90
C TRP A 285 -17.07 15.94 12.30
N TYR A 286 -16.20 16.48 11.46
CA TYR A 286 -16.40 17.69 10.67
C TYR A 286 -16.45 17.34 9.20
N ASP A 287 -17.36 17.96 8.45
CA ASP A 287 -17.34 17.90 6.99
C ASP A 287 -16.24 18.83 6.47
N ASP A 288 -15.22 18.27 5.83
CA ASP A 288 -14.19 19.04 5.14
C ASP A 288 -14.73 19.43 3.76
N SER A 289 -15.52 20.49 3.72
CA SER A 289 -15.95 21.11 2.47
C SER A 289 -14.78 21.96 1.94
N ARG A 290 -13.84 21.31 1.24
CA ARG A 290 -12.81 22.04 0.53
C ARG A 290 -13.45 22.72 -0.67
N GLU A 291 -13.59 24.03 -0.60
CA GLU A 291 -13.88 24.83 -1.78
C GLU A 291 -12.75 24.66 -2.78
N ASP A 292 -13.13 24.21 -3.97
CA ASP A 292 -12.25 24.07 -5.12
C ASP A 292 -11.66 25.45 -5.46
N LYS A 293 -10.43 25.69 -5.03
CA LYS A 293 -9.66 26.82 -5.56
C LYS A 293 -9.19 26.37 -6.93
N SER A 294 -10.01 26.65 -7.95
CA SER A 294 -9.64 26.58 -9.35
C SER A 294 -8.29 27.27 -9.57
N ILE A 295 -7.31 26.50 -10.02
CA ILE A 295 -6.15 27.01 -10.73
C ILE A 295 -6.51 27.13 -12.20
#